data_91948aa2b7be48d3b951750b52d52e71
#
_entry.id   91948aa2b7be48d3b951750b52d52e71
#
_cell.length_a   1.000
_cell.length_b   1.000
_cell.length_c   1.000
_cell.angle_alpha   90.00
_cell.angle_beta   90.00
_cell.angle_gamma   90.00
#
_symmetry.space_group_name_H-M   'P 1'
#
loop_
_entity.id
_entity.type
_entity.pdbx_description
1 polymer ?
#
loop_
_entity_poly.entity_id
_entity_poly.type
_entity_poly.pdbx_seq_one_letter_code
_entity_poly.pdbx_strand_id
1 'polypeptide(L)'
;MTDVDLIVLDIDGGAMLAECIESIREQSVPPRSIIVFDNGSRVPVRLDGVEVLRSETNLGFARAANEAFRHTRAPYVGVVNNDVVLDSDWLAHVRDALDRDAQLAAVQTIIRRPDGAIDGAGIDISDGTFRQIGYGQPVGSPLAVAWGVSATATLYRASALGERPFDERLFAYYEDVELSARLRAGGWRTAVLPVIKATHRGSMSAPVLGGDALRLRTRNRYLVARQHRGAGRIRALLWEDARLALRGRTSLRGVVEGLCSRL
;
A
#
# COMPACT_ATOMS: atom_id res chain seq x y z
N MET A 1 -24.64 -6.49 9.05
CA MET A 1 -23.21 -6.25 9.29
C MET A 1 -22.50 -6.35 7.96
N THR A 2 -21.62 -5.45 7.68
CA THR A 2 -20.81 -5.51 6.46
C THR A 2 -19.81 -6.66 6.53
N ASP A 3 -19.39 -7.12 5.38
CA ASP A 3 -18.45 -8.22 5.15
C ASP A 3 -17.02 -7.71 4.90
N VAL A 4 -16.66 -6.58 5.53
CA VAL A 4 -15.36 -5.91 5.37
C VAL A 4 -14.71 -5.66 6.73
N ASP A 5 -13.44 -6.06 6.88
CA ASP A 5 -12.55 -5.61 7.95
C ASP A 5 -11.56 -4.60 7.39
N LEU A 6 -11.29 -3.52 8.13
CA LEU A 6 -10.28 -2.54 7.75
C LEU A 6 -9.09 -2.58 8.71
N ILE A 7 -7.89 -2.66 8.15
CA ILE A 7 -6.62 -2.60 8.86
C ILE A 7 -6.03 -1.20 8.65
N VAL A 8 -5.64 -0.55 9.76
CA VAL A 8 -4.86 0.69 9.74
C VAL A 8 -3.53 0.43 10.44
N LEU A 9 -2.43 0.66 9.72
CA LEU A 9 -1.09 0.54 10.30
C LEU A 9 -0.66 1.91 10.83
N ASP A 10 -0.25 1.96 12.08
CA ASP A 10 0.16 3.20 12.74
C ASP A 10 1.56 3.12 13.34
N ILE A 11 2.27 4.23 13.24
CA ILE A 11 3.46 4.55 14.02
C ILE A 11 3.52 6.05 14.25
N ASP A 12 3.36 6.48 15.50
CA ASP A 12 3.39 7.90 15.89
C ASP A 12 2.42 8.79 15.10
N GLY A 13 1.30 8.27 14.57
CA GLY A 13 0.36 8.98 13.69
C GLY A 13 -0.42 10.12 14.35
N GLY A 14 -0.67 10.00 15.66
CA GLY A 14 -1.30 11.07 16.43
C GLY A 14 -2.64 11.56 15.83
N ALA A 15 -2.71 12.86 15.52
CA ALA A 15 -3.93 13.47 14.95
C ALA A 15 -4.31 12.90 13.57
N MET A 16 -3.32 12.50 12.75
CA MET A 16 -3.62 11.90 11.43
C MET A 16 -4.29 10.54 11.56
N LEU A 17 -3.84 9.71 12.52
CA LEU A 17 -4.52 8.46 12.82
C LEU A 17 -5.97 8.72 13.26
N ALA A 18 -6.19 9.71 14.13
CA ALA A 18 -7.54 10.05 14.59
C ALA A 18 -8.46 10.46 13.43
N GLU A 19 -7.98 11.31 12.53
CA GLU A 19 -8.73 11.72 11.32
C GLU A 19 -8.97 10.55 10.36
N CYS A 20 -8.00 9.66 10.18
CA CYS A 20 -8.16 8.44 9.39
C CYS A 20 -9.27 7.56 9.96
N ILE A 21 -9.24 7.28 11.27
CA ILE A 21 -10.25 6.44 11.95
C ILE A 21 -11.63 7.08 11.86
N GLU A 22 -11.75 8.41 12.03
CA GLU A 22 -13.02 9.10 11.91
C GLU A 22 -13.57 8.99 10.49
N SER A 23 -12.76 9.17 9.46
CA SER A 23 -13.18 8.99 8.07
C SER A 23 -13.66 7.56 7.76
N ILE A 24 -13.12 6.55 8.47
CA ILE A 24 -13.57 5.17 8.38
C ILE A 24 -14.93 4.99 9.08
N ARG A 25 -15.15 5.62 10.22
CA ARG A 25 -16.42 5.57 10.97
C ARG A 25 -17.56 6.25 10.21
N GLU A 26 -17.24 7.29 9.46
CA GLU A 26 -18.20 8.05 8.65
C GLU A 26 -18.55 7.39 7.31
N GLN A 27 -18.05 6.19 7.03
CA GLN A 27 -18.41 5.49 5.80
C GLN A 27 -19.91 5.19 5.74
N SER A 28 -20.54 5.50 4.60
CA SER A 28 -21.97 5.24 4.34
C SER A 28 -22.32 3.75 4.46
N VAL A 29 -21.34 2.89 4.24
CA VAL A 29 -21.40 1.44 4.50
C VAL A 29 -20.30 1.15 5.53
N PRO A 30 -20.61 1.03 6.83
CA PRO A 30 -19.59 0.87 7.86
C PRO A 30 -18.90 -0.48 7.75
N PRO A 31 -17.60 -0.58 8.04
CA PRO A 31 -16.90 -1.86 8.10
C PRO A 31 -17.43 -2.71 9.26
N ARG A 32 -17.20 -4.01 9.20
CA ARG A 32 -17.51 -4.97 10.28
C ARG A 32 -16.62 -4.71 11.49
N SER A 33 -15.34 -4.49 11.25
CA SER A 33 -14.36 -4.15 12.28
C SER A 33 -13.29 -3.22 11.75
N ILE A 34 -12.70 -2.46 12.66
CA ILE A 34 -11.51 -1.63 12.43
C ILE A 34 -10.41 -2.19 13.33
N ILE A 35 -9.29 -2.56 12.74
CA ILE A 35 -8.12 -3.10 13.42
C ILE A 35 -6.98 -2.10 13.23
N VAL A 36 -6.50 -1.51 14.31
CA VAL A 36 -5.32 -0.64 14.31
C VAL A 36 -4.13 -1.42 14.79
N PHE A 37 -3.07 -1.49 13.99
CA PHE A 37 -1.80 -2.07 14.42
C PHE A 37 -0.82 -0.96 14.77
N ASP A 38 -0.61 -0.73 16.06
CA ASP A 38 0.40 0.17 16.60
C ASP A 38 1.80 -0.48 16.47
N ASN A 39 2.53 -0.05 15.47
CA ASN A 39 3.80 -0.64 15.04
C ASN A 39 5.01 -0.05 15.79
N GLY A 40 4.90 0.08 17.12
CA GLY A 40 5.97 0.57 17.97
C GLY A 40 5.98 2.09 18.17
N SER A 41 4.81 2.74 18.23
CA SER A 41 4.70 4.16 18.58
C SER A 41 5.30 4.45 19.96
N ARG A 42 5.91 5.62 20.12
CA ARG A 42 6.46 6.09 21.40
C ARG A 42 5.40 6.19 22.49
N VAL A 43 4.21 6.62 22.11
CA VAL A 43 3.03 6.63 22.97
C VAL A 43 2.06 5.59 22.46
N PRO A 44 1.68 4.57 23.27
CA PRO A 44 0.73 3.54 22.83
C PRO A 44 -0.59 4.14 22.34
N VAL A 45 -1.05 3.65 21.20
CA VAL A 45 -2.36 4.03 20.63
C VAL A 45 -3.48 3.58 21.57
N ARG A 46 -4.43 4.48 21.80
CA ARG A 46 -5.67 4.20 22.55
C ARG A 46 -6.84 4.81 21.78
N LEU A 47 -7.74 3.98 21.31
CA LEU A 47 -8.91 4.37 20.52
C LEU A 47 -10.11 3.52 20.96
N ASP A 48 -11.22 4.18 21.26
CA ASP A 48 -12.46 3.49 21.59
C ASP A 48 -13.12 2.90 20.34
N GLY A 49 -13.76 1.73 20.48
CA GLY A 49 -14.55 1.11 19.42
C GLY A 49 -13.74 0.54 18.25
N VAL A 50 -12.41 0.36 18.41
CA VAL A 50 -11.52 -0.32 17.46
C VAL A 50 -10.69 -1.37 18.18
N GLU A 51 -10.29 -2.43 17.48
CA GLU A 51 -9.32 -3.39 18.00
C GLU A 51 -7.90 -2.80 17.82
N VAL A 52 -7.16 -2.60 18.92
CA VAL A 52 -5.79 -2.11 18.87
C VAL A 52 -4.83 -3.25 19.19
N LEU A 53 -4.01 -3.61 18.21
CA LEU A 53 -2.89 -4.53 18.34
C LEU A 53 -1.60 -3.72 18.48
N ARG A 54 -0.61 -4.19 19.22
CA ARG A 54 0.64 -3.46 19.43
C ARG A 54 1.87 -4.36 19.32
N SER A 55 2.90 -3.83 18.67
CA SER A 55 4.28 -4.29 18.80
C SER A 55 5.10 -3.27 19.59
N GLU A 56 6.04 -3.74 20.40
CA GLU A 56 6.97 -2.86 21.12
C GLU A 56 8.03 -2.23 20.20
N THR A 57 8.21 -2.76 19.01
CA THR A 57 9.19 -2.28 18.02
C THR A 57 8.58 -2.18 16.64
N ASN A 58 9.17 -1.35 15.79
CA ASN A 58 8.78 -1.25 14.38
C ASN A 58 9.11 -2.54 13.63
N LEU A 59 8.09 -3.31 13.25
CA LEU A 59 8.19 -4.55 12.49
C LEU A 59 8.30 -4.33 10.96
N GLY A 60 8.18 -3.08 10.51
CA GLY A 60 7.97 -2.74 9.10
C GLY A 60 6.51 -2.91 8.68
N PHE A 61 6.19 -2.41 7.47
CA PHE A 61 4.83 -2.46 6.93
C PHE A 61 4.35 -3.90 6.71
N ALA A 62 5.14 -4.70 5.99
CA ALA A 62 4.74 -6.03 5.56
C ALA A 62 4.39 -6.97 6.73
N ARG A 63 5.24 -7.01 7.75
CA ARG A 63 5.00 -7.85 8.92
C ARG A 63 3.86 -7.31 9.80
N ALA A 64 3.80 -6.00 10.02
CA ALA A 64 2.72 -5.38 10.76
C ALA A 64 1.35 -5.65 10.12
N ALA A 65 1.26 -5.51 8.79
CA ALA A 65 0.04 -5.83 8.04
C ALA A 65 -0.34 -7.31 8.15
N ASN A 66 0.63 -8.23 8.06
CA ASN A 66 0.39 -9.67 8.21
C ASN A 66 -0.09 -10.03 9.63
N GLU A 67 0.48 -9.41 10.67
CA GLU A 67 0.01 -9.63 12.06
C GLU A 67 -1.44 -9.13 12.23
N ALA A 68 -1.77 -7.93 11.72
CA ALA A 68 -3.14 -7.42 11.74
C ALA A 68 -4.11 -8.30 10.92
N PHE A 69 -3.67 -8.81 9.77
CA PHE A 69 -4.47 -9.65 8.89
C PHE A 69 -4.96 -10.94 9.58
N ARG A 70 -4.20 -11.50 10.51
CA ARG A 70 -4.61 -12.69 11.28
C ARG A 70 -5.85 -12.45 12.16
N HIS A 71 -6.15 -11.21 12.48
CA HIS A 71 -7.32 -10.82 13.26
C HIS A 71 -8.56 -10.58 12.39
N THR A 72 -8.41 -10.54 11.08
CA THR A 72 -9.54 -10.38 10.16
C THR A 72 -10.34 -11.67 10.01
N ARG A 73 -11.64 -11.53 9.73
CA ARG A 73 -12.58 -12.66 9.53
C ARG A 73 -13.50 -12.43 8.36
N ALA A 74 -13.53 -11.23 7.82
CA ALA A 74 -14.40 -10.85 6.71
C ALA A 74 -13.89 -11.39 5.37
N PRO A 75 -14.76 -11.64 4.38
CA PRO A 75 -14.38 -12.02 3.03
C PRO A 75 -13.61 -10.92 2.29
N TYR A 76 -13.73 -9.67 2.73
CA TYR A 76 -12.96 -8.54 2.22
C TYR A 76 -12.15 -7.88 3.33
N VAL A 77 -10.90 -7.55 3.03
CA VAL A 77 -9.99 -6.88 3.96
C VAL A 77 -9.40 -5.64 3.30
N GLY A 78 -9.62 -4.47 3.89
CA GLY A 78 -9.00 -3.24 3.44
C GLY A 78 -7.74 -2.94 4.25
N VAL A 79 -6.74 -2.38 3.56
CA VAL A 79 -5.56 -1.78 4.19
C VAL A 79 -5.58 -0.30 3.90
N VAL A 80 -5.45 0.52 4.93
CA VAL A 80 -5.47 1.97 4.86
C VAL A 80 -4.31 2.53 5.68
N ASN A 81 -3.53 3.43 5.12
CA ASN A 81 -2.48 4.12 5.87
C ASN A 81 -3.09 5.11 6.87
N ASN A 82 -2.41 5.32 8.01
CA ASN A 82 -2.87 6.22 9.08
C ASN A 82 -2.94 7.71 8.70
N ASP A 83 -2.37 8.09 7.56
CA ASP A 83 -2.34 9.45 7.00
C ASP A 83 -3.28 9.62 5.78
N VAL A 84 -4.25 8.71 5.65
CA VAL A 84 -5.29 8.74 4.61
C VAL A 84 -6.62 9.14 5.22
N VAL A 85 -7.32 10.06 4.57
CA VAL A 85 -8.72 10.40 4.83
C VAL A 85 -9.57 9.89 3.67
N LEU A 86 -10.56 9.04 3.97
CA LEU A 86 -11.47 8.45 2.99
C LEU A 86 -12.70 9.33 2.81
N ASP A 87 -13.17 9.50 1.58
CA ASP A 87 -14.50 10.07 1.32
C ASP A 87 -15.56 9.07 1.83
N SER A 88 -16.71 9.54 2.30
CA SER A 88 -17.73 8.74 3.02
C SER A 88 -18.32 7.56 2.23
N ASP A 89 -18.14 7.50 0.93
CA ASP A 89 -18.62 6.45 0.03
C ASP A 89 -17.49 5.57 -0.56
N TRP A 90 -16.24 5.75 -0.08
CA TRP A 90 -15.10 4.98 -0.58
C TRP A 90 -15.33 3.47 -0.46
N LEU A 91 -15.73 3.00 0.72
CA LEU A 91 -15.94 1.57 0.98
C LEU A 91 -17.03 0.98 0.10
N ALA A 92 -18.11 1.72 -0.11
CA ALA A 92 -19.19 1.30 -1.00
C ALA A 92 -18.69 1.08 -2.43
N HIS A 93 -17.87 2.00 -2.96
CA HIS A 93 -17.34 1.91 -4.32
C HIS A 93 -16.39 0.72 -4.51
N VAL A 94 -15.43 0.54 -3.62
CA VAL A 94 -14.42 -0.54 -3.77
C VAL A 94 -15.02 -1.91 -3.51
N ARG A 95 -15.96 -2.03 -2.58
CA ARG A 95 -16.70 -3.27 -2.30
C ARG A 95 -17.59 -3.67 -3.47
N ASP A 96 -18.41 -2.74 -3.98
CA ASP A 96 -19.29 -2.98 -5.12
C ASP A 96 -18.51 -3.46 -6.36
N ALA A 97 -17.31 -2.92 -6.61
CA ALA A 97 -16.45 -3.40 -7.68
C ALA A 97 -15.99 -4.85 -7.48
N LEU A 98 -15.60 -5.24 -6.26
CA LEU A 98 -15.26 -6.63 -5.95
C LEU A 98 -16.47 -7.57 -6.05
N ASP A 99 -17.65 -7.13 -5.62
CA ASP A 99 -18.88 -7.92 -5.70
C ASP A 99 -19.28 -8.20 -7.16
N ARG A 100 -19.10 -7.23 -8.06
CA ARG A 100 -19.44 -7.37 -9.50
C ARG A 100 -18.47 -8.23 -10.28
N ASP A 101 -17.24 -8.40 -9.82
CA ASP A 101 -16.22 -9.13 -10.54
C ASP A 101 -15.45 -10.09 -9.62
N ALA A 102 -15.81 -11.36 -9.70
CA ALA A 102 -15.19 -12.42 -8.90
C ALA A 102 -13.70 -12.67 -9.25
N GLN A 103 -13.20 -12.15 -10.37
CA GLN A 103 -11.78 -12.26 -10.75
C GLN A 103 -10.93 -11.12 -10.19
N LEU A 104 -11.53 -10.11 -9.57
CA LEU A 104 -10.80 -9.05 -8.90
C LEU A 104 -10.34 -9.51 -7.51
N ALA A 105 -9.04 -9.45 -7.27
CA ALA A 105 -8.42 -9.66 -5.97
C ALA A 105 -8.25 -8.38 -5.16
N ALA A 106 -8.08 -7.24 -5.83
CA ALA A 106 -7.82 -5.97 -5.18
C ALA A 106 -8.36 -4.79 -5.98
N VAL A 107 -8.90 -3.81 -5.26
CA VAL A 107 -9.47 -2.57 -5.84
C VAL A 107 -9.03 -1.38 -5.01
N GLN A 108 -8.54 -0.33 -5.67
CA GLN A 108 -8.34 0.99 -5.10
C GLN A 108 -9.09 2.05 -5.91
N THR A 109 -9.22 3.25 -5.37
CA THR A 109 -9.65 4.45 -6.08
C THR A 109 -8.43 5.32 -6.43
N ILE A 110 -8.60 6.35 -7.24
CA ILE A 110 -7.59 7.39 -7.37
C ILE A 110 -7.46 8.10 -6.02
N ILE A 111 -6.22 8.29 -5.58
CA ILE A 111 -5.87 8.98 -4.34
C ILE A 111 -5.34 10.35 -4.70
N ARG A 112 -5.82 11.40 -4.03
CA ARG A 112 -5.34 12.78 -4.20
C ARG A 112 -4.43 13.19 -3.03
N ARG A 113 -3.65 14.22 -3.25
CA ARG A 113 -2.89 14.95 -2.25
C ARG A 113 -3.72 16.12 -1.71
N PRO A 114 -3.34 16.73 -0.57
CA PRO A 114 -4.03 17.92 -0.05
C PRO A 114 -3.99 19.13 -0.99
N ASP A 115 -2.96 19.23 -1.83
CA ASP A 115 -2.81 20.29 -2.84
C ASP A 115 -3.70 20.08 -4.09
N GLY A 116 -4.50 19.00 -4.11
CA GLY A 116 -5.41 18.64 -5.20
C GLY A 116 -4.77 17.84 -6.33
N ALA A 117 -3.45 17.65 -6.35
CA ALA A 117 -2.80 16.79 -7.33
C ALA A 117 -3.05 15.30 -7.04
N ILE A 118 -2.87 14.45 -8.03
CA ILE A 118 -2.94 12.99 -7.86
C ILE A 118 -1.74 12.53 -7.03
N ASP A 119 -1.99 11.76 -5.98
CA ASP A 119 -0.97 11.03 -5.23
C ASP A 119 -0.67 9.69 -5.90
N GLY A 120 -1.69 8.97 -6.32
CA GLY A 120 -1.56 7.71 -7.02
C GLY A 120 -2.86 7.18 -7.61
N ALA A 121 -2.73 6.55 -8.78
CA ALA A 121 -3.81 5.85 -9.47
C ALA A 121 -3.35 4.44 -9.87
N GLY A 122 -2.70 3.73 -8.93
CA GLY A 122 -2.12 2.43 -9.16
C GLY A 122 -0.66 2.48 -9.64
N ILE A 123 -0.16 1.31 -10.02
CA ILE A 123 1.24 1.06 -10.36
C ILE A 123 1.36 0.79 -11.84
N ASP A 124 2.34 1.43 -12.51
CA ASP A 124 2.77 1.15 -13.88
C ASP A 124 4.15 0.50 -13.88
N ILE A 125 4.33 -0.47 -14.79
CA ILE A 125 5.61 -1.15 -15.05
C ILE A 125 6.00 -1.17 -16.53
N SER A 126 5.32 -0.39 -17.36
CA SER A 126 5.43 -0.46 -18.84
C SER A 126 6.84 -0.18 -19.34
N ASP A 127 7.61 0.68 -18.68
CA ASP A 127 9.01 0.98 -19.00
C ASP A 127 10.03 0.01 -18.35
N GLY A 128 9.54 -0.96 -17.59
CA GLY A 128 10.37 -1.93 -16.86
C GLY A 128 10.86 -1.43 -15.52
N THR A 129 10.41 -0.26 -15.06
CA THR A 129 10.56 0.25 -13.70
C THR A 129 9.21 0.23 -12.98
N PHE A 130 9.16 0.74 -11.75
CA PHE A 130 7.93 0.78 -10.97
C PHE A 130 7.55 2.22 -10.68
N ARG A 131 6.37 2.66 -11.14
CA ARG A 131 5.92 4.04 -11.00
C ARG A 131 4.50 4.13 -10.48
N GLN A 132 4.25 5.12 -9.64
CA GLN A 132 2.89 5.55 -9.31
C GLN A 132 2.30 6.29 -10.51
N ILE A 133 1.14 5.81 -10.99
CA ILE A 133 0.41 6.43 -12.09
C ILE A 133 -0.13 7.79 -11.62
N GLY A 134 0.08 8.82 -12.41
CA GLY A 134 -0.47 10.16 -12.21
C GLY A 134 0.19 10.98 -11.11
N TYR A 135 1.22 10.48 -10.39
CA TYR A 135 1.82 11.19 -9.27
C TYR A 135 2.21 12.63 -9.62
N GLY A 136 1.68 13.60 -8.87
CA GLY A 136 1.90 15.02 -9.04
C GLY A 136 1.17 15.65 -10.23
N GLN A 137 0.41 14.89 -11.00
CA GLN A 137 -0.40 15.43 -12.11
C GLN A 137 -1.71 16.04 -11.59
N PRO A 138 -2.27 17.05 -12.30
CA PRO A 138 -3.60 17.55 -11.99
C PRO A 138 -4.67 16.46 -12.10
N VAL A 139 -5.70 16.54 -11.26
CA VAL A 139 -6.91 15.72 -11.39
C VAL A 139 -7.55 15.95 -12.77
N GLY A 140 -8.00 14.85 -13.39
CA GLY A 140 -8.53 14.87 -14.76
C GLY A 140 -7.50 14.65 -15.86
N SER A 141 -6.20 14.52 -15.51
CA SER A 141 -5.18 14.12 -16.48
C SER A 141 -5.45 12.72 -17.03
N PRO A 142 -5.12 12.44 -18.31
CA PRO A 142 -5.16 11.08 -18.85
C PRO A 142 -4.25 10.14 -18.04
N LEU A 143 -4.78 9.01 -17.62
CA LEU A 143 -4.04 8.02 -16.82
C LEU A 143 -3.81 6.74 -17.61
N ALA A 144 -2.66 6.12 -17.42
CA ALA A 144 -2.38 4.78 -17.93
C ALA A 144 -3.26 3.73 -17.24
N VAL A 145 -3.44 2.58 -17.87
CA VAL A 145 -4.08 1.43 -17.23
C VAL A 145 -3.15 0.86 -16.17
N ALA A 146 -3.65 0.73 -14.96
CA ALA A 146 -2.86 0.23 -13.85
C ALA A 146 -2.50 -1.26 -14.04
N TRP A 147 -1.22 -1.57 -13.83
CA TRP A 147 -0.75 -2.94 -13.73
C TRP A 147 -1.02 -3.53 -12.35
N GLY A 148 -0.93 -2.73 -11.29
CA GLY A 148 -1.14 -3.12 -9.90
C GLY A 148 -1.76 -2.00 -9.08
N VAL A 149 -1.99 -2.26 -7.80
CA VAL A 149 -2.55 -1.33 -6.83
C VAL A 149 -1.56 -1.06 -5.71
N SER A 150 -1.61 0.14 -5.10
CA SER A 150 -0.81 0.46 -3.91
C SER A 150 -1.60 0.12 -2.64
N ALA A 151 -0.91 -0.28 -1.57
CA ALA A 151 -1.53 -0.58 -0.29
C ALA A 151 -1.92 0.66 0.53
N THR A 152 -1.89 1.86 -0.05
CA THR A 152 -2.21 3.13 0.64
C THR A 152 -3.67 3.20 1.09
N ALA A 153 -4.61 2.79 0.21
CA ALA A 153 -6.04 2.63 0.51
C ALA A 153 -6.62 1.64 -0.49
N THR A 154 -6.60 0.36 -0.16
CA THR A 154 -6.99 -0.72 -1.08
C THR A 154 -7.82 -1.77 -0.36
N LEU A 155 -8.90 -2.21 -0.99
CA LEU A 155 -9.72 -3.33 -0.54
C LEU A 155 -9.32 -4.59 -1.29
N TYR A 156 -9.13 -5.67 -0.57
CA TYR A 156 -8.71 -6.97 -1.06
C TYR A 156 -9.79 -8.03 -0.82
N ARG A 157 -9.89 -8.99 -1.73
CA ARG A 157 -10.61 -10.25 -1.53
C ARG A 157 -9.73 -11.19 -0.69
N ALA A 158 -10.17 -11.55 0.53
CA ALA A 158 -9.38 -12.37 1.46
C ALA A 158 -8.98 -13.73 0.86
N SER A 159 -9.85 -14.37 0.08
CA SER A 159 -9.58 -15.67 -0.55
C SER A 159 -8.45 -15.64 -1.60
N ALA A 160 -8.09 -14.45 -2.10
CA ALA A 160 -6.97 -14.28 -3.04
C ALA A 160 -5.62 -14.10 -2.34
N LEU A 161 -5.60 -13.82 -1.02
CA LEU A 161 -4.41 -13.34 -0.31
C LEU A 161 -3.63 -14.45 0.40
N GLY A 162 -4.13 -15.54 0.81
CA GLY A 162 -3.47 -16.51 1.69
C GLY A 162 -3.21 -15.95 3.11
N GLU A 163 -2.50 -16.72 3.94
CA GLU A 163 -2.34 -16.42 5.37
C GLU A 163 -1.40 -15.24 5.67
N ARG A 164 -0.43 -15.00 4.79
CA ARG A 164 0.57 -13.92 4.89
C ARG A 164 0.63 -13.17 3.58
N PRO A 165 -0.26 -12.17 3.39
CA PRO A 165 -0.37 -11.49 2.11
C PRO A 165 0.88 -10.71 1.70
N PHE A 166 1.65 -10.17 2.64
CA PHE A 166 2.81 -9.34 2.32
C PHE A 166 4.14 -10.08 2.57
N ASP A 167 5.12 -9.89 1.68
CA ASP A 167 6.46 -10.47 1.82
C ASP A 167 7.26 -9.71 2.90
N GLU A 168 7.42 -10.30 4.06
CA GLU A 168 8.08 -9.69 5.22
C GLU A 168 9.57 -9.36 4.99
N ARG A 169 10.21 -9.98 3.98
CA ARG A 169 11.60 -9.66 3.59
C ARG A 169 11.76 -8.22 3.08
N LEU A 170 10.67 -7.63 2.58
CA LEU A 170 10.68 -6.26 2.07
C LEU A 170 10.70 -5.22 3.19
N PHE A 171 10.20 -5.54 4.38
CA PHE A 171 10.06 -4.65 5.52
C PHE A 171 9.08 -3.50 5.24
N ALA A 172 9.42 -2.58 4.34
CA ALA A 172 8.58 -1.48 3.85
C ALA A 172 9.00 -1.11 2.42
N TYR A 173 8.06 -0.62 1.63
CA TYR A 173 8.14 -0.27 0.22
C TYR A 173 8.24 -1.48 -0.72
N TYR A 174 7.44 -1.45 -1.79
CA TYR A 174 7.31 -2.48 -2.83
C TYR A 174 6.62 -3.77 -2.41
N GLU A 175 6.11 -3.88 -1.19
CA GLU A 175 5.28 -5.00 -0.74
C GLU A 175 3.96 -5.09 -1.52
N ASP A 176 3.41 -3.94 -1.92
CA ASP A 176 2.22 -3.80 -2.76
C ASP A 176 2.49 -4.21 -4.22
N VAL A 177 3.68 -3.86 -4.74
CA VAL A 177 4.14 -4.29 -6.07
C VAL A 177 4.35 -5.80 -6.09
N GLU A 178 4.99 -6.36 -5.06
CA GLU A 178 5.19 -7.80 -4.90
C GLU A 178 3.86 -8.54 -4.84
N LEU A 179 2.94 -8.07 -4.00
CA LEU A 179 1.61 -8.66 -3.88
C LEU A 179 0.85 -8.60 -5.21
N SER A 180 0.86 -7.45 -5.90
CA SER A 180 0.24 -7.30 -7.22
C SER A 180 0.83 -8.29 -8.24
N ALA A 181 2.16 -8.49 -8.23
CA ALA A 181 2.83 -9.47 -9.10
C ALA A 181 2.37 -10.89 -8.83
N ARG A 182 2.29 -11.27 -7.56
CA ARG A 182 1.87 -12.61 -7.13
C ARG A 182 0.40 -12.88 -7.41
N LEU A 183 -0.47 -11.92 -7.17
CA LEU A 183 -1.89 -12.01 -7.52
C LEU A 183 -2.08 -12.24 -9.03
N ARG A 184 -1.37 -11.47 -9.86
CA ARG A 184 -1.43 -11.63 -11.32
C ARG A 184 -0.89 -12.99 -11.79
N ALA A 185 0.21 -13.46 -11.19
CA ALA A 185 0.76 -14.80 -11.47
C ALA A 185 -0.23 -15.91 -11.10
N GLY A 186 -1.06 -15.70 -10.08
CA GLY A 186 -2.16 -16.58 -9.69
C GLY A 186 -3.44 -16.43 -10.54
N GLY A 187 -3.43 -15.63 -11.61
CA GLY A 187 -4.57 -15.42 -12.50
C GLY A 187 -5.59 -14.38 -12.01
N TRP A 188 -5.32 -13.70 -10.91
CA TRP A 188 -6.16 -12.63 -10.39
C TRP A 188 -5.93 -11.31 -11.13
N ARG A 189 -6.94 -10.44 -11.10
CA ARG A 189 -6.86 -9.07 -11.59
C ARG A 189 -6.90 -8.07 -10.44
N THR A 190 -6.34 -6.90 -10.68
CA THR A 190 -6.46 -5.73 -9.81
C THR A 190 -7.08 -4.58 -10.59
N ALA A 191 -7.78 -3.66 -9.93
CA ALA A 191 -8.42 -2.53 -10.58
C ALA A 191 -8.20 -1.22 -9.82
N VAL A 192 -8.12 -0.14 -10.57
CA VAL A 192 -8.22 1.23 -10.06
C VAL A 192 -9.50 1.84 -10.61
N LEU A 193 -10.40 2.21 -9.72
CA LEU A 193 -11.65 2.88 -10.11
C LEU A 193 -11.33 4.33 -10.52
N PRO A 194 -11.91 4.84 -11.63
CA PRO A 194 -11.62 6.17 -12.14
C PRO A 194 -12.38 7.26 -11.34
N VAL A 195 -12.43 7.11 -10.03
CA VAL A 195 -13.04 8.07 -9.09
C VAL A 195 -12.05 8.39 -7.98
N ILE A 196 -12.10 9.63 -7.48
CA ILE A 196 -11.26 10.07 -6.36
C ILE A 196 -12.09 9.92 -5.11
N LYS A 197 -11.63 9.07 -4.18
CA LYS A 197 -12.33 8.78 -2.93
C LYS A 197 -11.42 8.71 -1.72
N ALA A 198 -10.16 9.14 -1.85
CA ALA A 198 -9.21 9.19 -0.75
C ALA A 198 -8.25 10.38 -0.90
N THR A 199 -7.86 10.96 0.22
CA THR A 199 -6.83 12.00 0.31
C THR A 199 -5.69 11.49 1.17
N HIS A 200 -4.47 11.44 0.63
CA HIS A 200 -3.26 11.04 1.36
C HIS A 200 -2.50 12.29 1.77
N ARG A 201 -2.32 12.50 3.06
CA ARG A 201 -1.70 13.73 3.61
C ARG A 201 -0.18 13.75 3.50
N GLY A 202 0.43 12.60 3.31
CA GLY A 202 1.88 12.51 3.08
C GLY A 202 2.52 11.38 3.89
N SER A 203 3.66 10.89 3.43
CA SER A 203 4.34 9.73 3.99
C SER A 203 4.90 9.98 5.40
N MET A 204 4.25 9.45 6.42
CA MET A 204 4.76 9.43 7.79
C MET A 204 5.87 8.37 8.01
N SER A 205 5.91 7.34 7.18
CA SER A 205 6.92 6.28 7.29
C SER A 205 8.34 6.73 6.91
N ALA A 206 8.47 7.71 6.02
CA ALA A 206 9.79 8.19 5.58
C ALA A 206 10.63 8.83 6.71
N PRO A 207 10.09 9.71 7.58
CA PRO A 207 10.82 10.23 8.74
C PRO A 207 11.20 9.13 9.75
N VAL A 208 10.34 8.15 9.97
CA VAL A 208 10.59 7.04 10.91
C VAL A 208 11.73 6.14 10.44
N LEU A 209 11.87 5.91 9.14
CA LEU A 209 12.93 5.07 8.55
C LEU A 209 14.21 5.85 8.28
N GLY A 210 14.15 7.18 8.26
CA GLY A 210 15.32 8.04 8.03
C GLY A 210 16.10 7.65 6.76
N GLY A 211 17.43 7.55 6.87
CA GLY A 211 18.31 7.16 5.75
C GLY A 211 18.06 5.76 5.18
N ASP A 212 17.41 4.87 5.94
CA ASP A 212 17.08 3.52 5.47
C ASP A 212 15.95 3.51 4.45
N ALA A 213 15.08 4.53 4.41
CA ALA A 213 13.99 4.59 3.44
C ALA A 213 14.49 4.52 2.00
N LEU A 214 15.52 5.28 1.65
CA LEU A 214 16.11 5.26 0.31
C LEU A 214 16.77 3.91 -0.01
N ARG A 215 17.49 3.33 0.96
CA ARG A 215 18.11 2.01 0.84
C ARG A 215 17.07 0.93 0.59
N LEU A 216 16.01 0.88 1.40
CA LEU A 216 14.93 -0.08 1.25
C LEU A 216 14.20 0.05 -0.10
N ARG A 217 13.85 1.26 -0.51
CA ARG A 217 13.24 1.51 -1.82
C ARG A 217 14.13 1.01 -2.96
N THR A 218 15.43 1.32 -2.90
CA THR A 218 16.36 0.86 -3.92
C THR A 218 16.51 -0.67 -3.90
N ARG A 219 16.72 -1.28 -2.74
CA ARG A 219 16.88 -2.73 -2.60
C ARG A 219 15.64 -3.50 -3.10
N ASN A 220 14.47 -3.10 -2.62
CA ASN A 220 13.24 -3.89 -2.79
C ASN A 220 12.79 -3.98 -4.24
N ARG A 221 12.97 -2.93 -5.04
CA ARG A 221 12.63 -3.00 -6.47
C ARG A 221 13.46 -4.02 -7.24
N TYR A 222 14.74 -4.22 -6.85
CA TYR A 222 15.55 -5.29 -7.43
C TYR A 222 15.10 -6.67 -6.94
N LEU A 223 14.74 -6.82 -5.66
CA LEU A 223 14.21 -8.07 -5.12
C LEU A 223 12.93 -8.47 -5.87
N VAL A 224 11.97 -7.57 -6.01
CA VAL A 224 10.71 -7.82 -6.72
C VAL A 224 10.97 -8.14 -8.21
N ALA A 225 11.83 -7.38 -8.90
CA ALA A 225 12.15 -7.64 -10.30
C ALA A 225 12.86 -8.98 -10.53
N ARG A 226 13.64 -9.47 -9.56
CA ARG A 226 14.29 -10.79 -9.59
C ARG A 226 13.32 -11.92 -9.28
N GLN A 227 12.42 -11.71 -8.33
CA GLN A 227 11.46 -12.72 -7.86
C GLN A 227 10.33 -12.95 -8.87
N HIS A 228 9.85 -11.89 -9.51
CA HIS A 228 8.71 -11.93 -10.41
C HIS A 228 9.11 -11.55 -11.84
N ARG A 229 9.33 -12.56 -12.69
CA ARG A 229 9.61 -12.33 -14.11
C ARG A 229 8.46 -11.54 -14.75
N GLY A 230 8.81 -10.38 -15.36
CA GLY A 230 7.83 -9.48 -15.96
C GLY A 230 7.32 -8.36 -15.05
N ALA A 231 7.63 -8.37 -13.75
CA ALA A 231 7.31 -7.29 -12.82
C ALA A 231 8.39 -6.19 -12.77
N GLY A 232 9.30 -6.13 -13.73
CA GLY A 232 10.37 -5.16 -13.82
C GLY A 232 11.55 -5.73 -14.61
N ARG A 233 12.41 -4.85 -15.06
CA ARG A 233 13.61 -5.22 -15.84
C ARG A 233 14.86 -4.72 -15.14
N ILE A 234 15.71 -5.61 -14.69
CA ILE A 234 16.96 -5.27 -13.98
C ILE A 234 17.77 -4.23 -14.75
N ARG A 235 17.88 -4.35 -16.09
CA ARG A 235 18.60 -3.37 -16.93
C ARG A 235 17.96 -1.98 -16.89
N ALA A 236 16.63 -1.89 -16.89
CA ALA A 236 15.90 -0.62 -16.79
C ALA A 236 16.14 0.02 -15.41
N LEU A 237 16.05 -0.78 -14.34
CA LEU A 237 16.34 -0.32 -12.98
C LEU A 237 17.78 0.17 -12.82
N LEU A 238 18.77 -0.55 -13.35
CA LEU A 238 20.18 -0.12 -13.32
C LEU A 238 20.39 1.19 -14.07
N TRP A 239 19.75 1.36 -15.23
CA TRP A 239 19.82 2.59 -16.00
C TRP A 239 19.17 3.78 -15.28
N GLU A 240 18.02 3.54 -14.64
CA GLU A 240 17.34 4.54 -13.80
C GLU A 240 18.23 4.93 -12.61
N ASP A 241 18.83 3.94 -11.92
CA ASP A 241 19.71 4.18 -10.78
C ASP A 241 20.96 4.97 -11.14
N ALA A 242 21.56 4.69 -12.30
CA ALA A 242 22.70 5.47 -12.77
C ALA A 242 22.35 6.97 -12.93
N ARG A 243 21.13 7.27 -13.42
CA ARG A 243 20.63 8.65 -13.52
C ARG A 243 20.30 9.26 -12.15
N LEU A 244 19.72 8.48 -11.25
CA LEU A 244 19.34 8.93 -9.90
C LEU A 244 20.55 9.13 -9.00
N ALA A 245 21.63 8.36 -9.19
CA ALA A 245 22.89 8.50 -8.45
C ALA A 245 23.50 9.89 -8.61
N LEU A 246 23.46 10.45 -9.83
CA LEU A 246 23.91 11.81 -10.11
C LEU A 246 23.16 12.89 -9.32
N ARG A 247 21.98 12.56 -8.78
CA ARG A 247 21.11 13.45 -8.01
C ARG A 247 21.01 13.06 -6.53
N GLY A 248 21.82 12.11 -6.07
CA GLY A 248 21.75 11.59 -4.69
C GLY A 248 20.43 10.90 -4.35
N ARG A 249 19.68 10.40 -5.34
CA ARG A 249 18.32 9.85 -5.19
C ARG A 249 18.27 8.32 -5.32
N THR A 250 19.38 7.64 -5.18
CA THR A 250 19.48 6.18 -5.09
C THR A 250 20.53 5.76 -4.06
N SER A 251 20.46 4.52 -3.59
CA SER A 251 21.39 3.94 -2.63
C SER A 251 22.23 2.85 -3.30
N LEU A 252 23.52 3.08 -3.49
CA LEU A 252 24.44 2.05 -4.01
C LEU A 252 24.43 0.78 -3.16
N ARG A 253 24.36 0.93 -1.83
CA ARG A 253 24.18 -0.20 -0.91
C ARG A 253 22.88 -0.96 -1.19
N GLY A 254 21.77 -0.25 -1.41
CA GLY A 254 20.49 -0.86 -1.77
C GLY A 254 20.55 -1.62 -3.10
N VAL A 255 21.27 -1.10 -4.12
CA VAL A 255 21.48 -1.81 -5.40
C VAL A 255 22.22 -3.13 -5.16
N VAL A 256 23.34 -3.11 -4.44
CA VAL A 256 24.13 -4.32 -4.15
C VAL A 256 23.31 -5.33 -3.34
N GLU A 257 22.65 -4.90 -2.26
CA GLU A 257 21.81 -5.75 -1.45
C GLU A 257 20.67 -6.37 -2.29
N GLY A 258 20.01 -5.59 -3.13
CA GLY A 258 18.91 -6.07 -3.97
C GLY A 258 19.33 -7.07 -5.05
N LEU A 259 20.52 -6.92 -5.61
CA LEU A 259 21.08 -7.83 -6.61
C LEU A 259 21.68 -9.11 -6.00
N CYS A 260 22.26 -9.03 -4.79
CA CYS A 260 23.02 -10.11 -4.19
C CYS A 260 22.28 -10.88 -3.10
N SER A 261 21.16 -10.36 -2.54
CA SER A 261 20.38 -11.08 -1.53
C SER A 261 19.85 -12.41 -2.08
N ARG A 262 19.88 -13.44 -1.26
CA ARG A 262 19.21 -14.70 -1.58
C ARG A 262 17.69 -14.47 -1.58
N LEU A 263 17.02 -14.99 -2.59
CA LEU A 263 15.56 -14.95 -2.74
C LEU A 263 14.91 -16.01 -1.85
#